data_6283e30a8fd70ccf65f2bc77ec6ce652
#
_entry.id   6283e30a8fd70ccf65f2bc77ec6ce652
#
_cell.length_a   1.000
_cell.length_b   1.000
_cell.length_c   1.000
_cell.angle_alpha   90.00
_cell.angle_beta   90.00
_cell.angle_gamma   90.00
#
_symmetry.space_group_name_H-M   'P 1'
#
loop_
_entity.id
_entity.type
_entity.pdbx_description
1 polymer ?
#
loop_
_entity_poly.entity_id
_entity_poly.type
_entity_poly.pdbx_seq_one_letter_code
_entity_poly.pdbx_strand_id
1 'polypeptide(L)'
;RHIVAAEVATYLAGQRMAEVTPTVTALRQRAADVVESELLRLDNRLPGLEAAQRDEVARTVRRVVDKLLHAPTVRIKQLASAPGGDSYAEALRELFELDQTAVDAVATAGELPTVTTDSGE
;
A
#
# COMPACT_ATOMS: atom_id res chain seq x y z
N ARG A 1 19.46 26.77 -21.39
CA ARG A 1 18.13 26.64 -20.77
C ARG A 1 17.94 25.27 -20.08
N HIS A 2 19.00 24.78 -19.48
CA HIS A 2 18.98 23.49 -18.76
C HIS A 2 18.10 23.53 -17.50
N ILE A 3 17.84 24.71 -16.90
CA ILE A 3 17.12 24.86 -15.64
C ILE A 3 15.65 24.48 -15.77
N VAL A 4 14.96 24.87 -16.86
CA VAL A 4 13.55 24.57 -17.09
C VAL A 4 13.32 23.05 -17.31
N ALA A 5 14.19 22.41 -18.06
CA ALA A 5 14.13 20.95 -18.29
C ALA A 5 14.34 20.15 -17.01
N ALA A 6 15.28 20.59 -16.14
CA ALA A 6 15.55 19.97 -14.85
C ALA A 6 14.36 20.11 -13.89
N GLU A 7 13.71 21.28 -13.85
CA GLU A 7 12.51 21.52 -13.01
C GLU A 7 11.31 20.68 -13.46
N VAL A 8 11.08 20.53 -14.76
CA VAL A 8 10.02 19.68 -15.30
C VAL A 8 10.28 18.21 -14.98
N ALA A 9 11.53 17.73 -15.14
CA ALA A 9 11.90 16.37 -14.80
C ALA A 9 11.71 16.07 -13.31
N THR A 10 12.06 17.01 -12.43
CA THR A 10 11.86 16.89 -10.98
C THR A 10 10.37 16.84 -10.63
N TYR A 11 9.55 17.67 -11.26
CA TYR A 11 8.10 17.68 -11.09
C TYR A 11 7.46 16.35 -11.50
N LEU A 12 7.82 15.82 -12.65
CA LEU A 12 7.30 14.54 -13.16
C LEU A 12 7.73 13.36 -12.27
N ALA A 13 8.97 13.37 -11.77
CA ALA A 13 9.45 12.36 -10.83
C ALA A 13 8.67 12.40 -9.51
N GLY A 14 8.41 13.58 -8.96
CA GLY A 14 7.60 13.78 -7.77
C GLY A 14 6.15 13.31 -7.96
N GLN A 15 5.57 13.56 -9.13
CA GLN A 15 4.23 13.13 -9.48
C GLN A 15 4.13 11.59 -9.58
N ARG A 16 5.14 10.92 -10.15
CA ARG A 16 5.22 9.45 -10.20
C ARG A 16 5.33 8.84 -8.81
N MET A 17 6.12 9.43 -7.93
CA MET A 17 6.22 8.99 -6.53
C MET A 17 4.88 9.15 -5.81
N ALA A 18 4.13 10.22 -6.07
CA ALA A 18 2.80 10.44 -5.50
C ALA A 18 1.79 9.38 -5.93
N GLU A 19 1.90 8.84 -7.15
CA GLU A 19 1.07 7.74 -7.65
C GLU A 19 1.49 6.37 -7.06
N VAL A 20 2.78 6.15 -6.85
CA VAL A 20 3.32 4.89 -6.33
C VAL A 20 2.93 4.67 -4.87
N THR A 21 2.98 5.71 -4.04
CA THR A 21 2.68 5.59 -2.61
C THR A 21 1.27 5.06 -2.33
N PRO A 22 0.19 5.60 -2.94
CA PRO A 22 -1.15 5.02 -2.77
C PRO A 22 -1.25 3.59 -3.30
N THR A 23 -0.60 3.28 -4.40
CA THR A 23 -0.60 1.93 -4.99
C THR A 23 0.05 0.91 -4.04
N VAL A 24 1.20 1.25 -3.46
CA VAL A 24 1.89 0.40 -2.47
C VAL A 24 1.03 0.21 -1.22
N THR A 25 0.38 1.27 -0.74
CA THR A 25 -0.51 1.19 0.41
C THR A 25 -1.72 0.30 0.12
N ALA A 26 -2.31 0.42 -1.06
CA ALA A 26 -3.42 -0.45 -1.50
C ALA A 26 -2.98 -1.92 -1.61
N LEU A 27 -1.78 -2.19 -2.09
CA LEU A 27 -1.20 -3.53 -2.13
C LEU A 27 -1.06 -4.11 -0.71
N ARG A 28 -0.51 -3.35 0.22
CA ARG A 28 -0.35 -3.77 1.61
C ARG A 28 -1.69 -4.01 2.28
N GLN A 29 -2.69 -3.18 2.00
CA GLN A 29 -4.05 -3.36 2.51
C GLN A 29 -4.68 -4.64 1.97
N ARG A 30 -4.54 -4.92 0.68
CA ARG A 30 -5.01 -6.17 0.09
C ARG A 30 -4.34 -7.39 0.73
N ALA A 31 -3.04 -7.33 0.96
CA ALA A 31 -2.31 -8.40 1.65
C ALA A 31 -2.82 -8.58 3.08
N ALA A 32 -3.07 -7.50 3.82
CA ALA A 32 -3.64 -7.55 5.16
C ALA A 32 -5.04 -8.19 5.15
N ASP A 33 -5.88 -7.87 4.18
CA ASP A 33 -7.21 -8.45 4.03
C ASP A 33 -7.15 -9.96 3.76
N VAL A 34 -6.21 -10.41 2.92
CA VAL A 34 -5.98 -11.84 2.66
C VAL A 34 -5.52 -12.54 3.95
N VAL A 35 -4.60 -11.95 4.70
CA VAL A 35 -4.13 -12.49 5.98
C VAL A 35 -5.28 -12.63 6.97
N GLU A 36 -6.11 -11.60 7.13
CA GLU A 36 -7.26 -11.65 8.04
C GLU A 36 -8.26 -12.74 7.63
N SER A 37 -8.55 -12.85 6.34
CA SER A 37 -9.41 -13.90 5.80
C SER A 37 -8.88 -15.30 6.11
N GLU A 38 -7.58 -15.52 5.92
CA GLU A 38 -6.94 -16.81 6.20
C GLU A 38 -6.87 -17.11 7.70
N LEU A 39 -6.68 -16.11 8.54
CA LEU A 39 -6.72 -16.28 10.00
C LEU A 39 -8.12 -16.65 10.50
N LEU A 40 -9.18 -16.08 9.92
CA LEU A 40 -10.56 -16.50 10.19
C LEU A 40 -10.80 -17.95 9.79
N ARG A 41 -10.26 -18.37 8.67
CA ARG A 41 -10.31 -19.76 8.23
C ARG A 41 -9.60 -20.69 9.23
N LEU A 42 -8.43 -20.27 9.73
CA LEU A 42 -7.70 -21.01 10.77
C LEU A 42 -8.56 -21.18 12.01
N ASP A 43 -9.20 -20.11 12.50
CA ASP A 43 -10.06 -20.14 13.67
C ASP A 43 -11.21 -21.14 13.49
N ASN A 44 -11.77 -21.21 12.29
CA ASN A 44 -12.86 -22.15 11.98
C ASN A 44 -12.38 -23.61 11.87
N ARG A 45 -11.17 -23.84 11.41
CA ARG A 45 -10.62 -25.18 11.24
C ARG A 45 -9.99 -25.74 12.52
N LEU A 46 -9.47 -24.87 13.37
CA LEU A 46 -8.82 -25.22 14.64
C LEU A 46 -9.40 -24.38 15.78
N PRO A 47 -10.67 -24.59 16.15
CA PRO A 47 -11.33 -23.78 17.18
C PRO A 47 -10.75 -23.98 18.58
N GLY A 48 -10.02 -25.08 18.80
CA GLY A 48 -9.35 -25.38 20.06
C GLY A 48 -7.94 -24.79 20.20
N LEU A 49 -7.49 -24.00 19.22
CA LEU A 49 -6.18 -23.37 19.26
C LEU A 49 -6.14 -22.32 20.39
N GLU A 50 -5.12 -22.40 21.23
CA GLU A 50 -4.95 -21.43 22.32
C GLU A 50 -4.61 -20.04 21.76
N ALA A 51 -5.03 -18.99 22.47
CA ALA A 51 -4.84 -17.61 22.06
C ALA A 51 -3.37 -17.28 21.78
N ALA A 52 -2.45 -17.75 22.61
CA ALA A 52 -1.01 -17.53 22.43
C ALA A 52 -0.48 -18.20 21.15
N GLN A 53 -0.97 -19.38 20.85
CA GLN A 53 -0.60 -20.11 19.62
C GLN A 53 -1.17 -19.42 18.38
N ARG A 54 -2.42 -19.00 18.44
CA ARG A 54 -3.08 -18.27 17.36
C ARG A 54 -2.35 -16.95 17.08
N ASP A 55 -1.94 -16.23 18.11
CA ASP A 55 -1.19 -14.98 17.98
C ASP A 55 0.20 -15.20 17.35
N GLU A 56 0.86 -16.29 17.68
CA GLU A 56 2.16 -16.63 17.08
C GLU A 56 2.02 -16.98 15.61
N VAL A 57 0.99 -17.72 15.24
CA VAL A 57 0.68 -18.01 13.83
C VAL A 57 0.40 -16.71 13.07
N ALA A 58 -0.41 -15.82 13.63
CA ALA A 58 -0.73 -14.53 13.03
C ALA A 58 0.53 -13.68 12.80
N ARG A 59 1.41 -13.59 13.81
CA ARG A 59 2.68 -12.87 13.69
C ARG A 59 3.59 -13.47 12.62
N THR A 60 3.67 -14.79 12.56
CA THR A 60 4.48 -15.49 11.55
C THR A 60 3.98 -15.23 10.14
N VAL A 61 2.67 -15.32 9.93
CA VAL A 61 2.06 -15.06 8.61
C VAL A 61 2.30 -13.61 8.19
N ARG A 62 2.08 -12.65 9.07
CA ARG A 62 2.34 -11.22 8.78
C ARG A 62 3.80 -10.95 8.46
N ARG A 63 4.71 -11.60 9.17
CA ARG A 63 6.15 -11.48 8.89
C ARG A 63 6.52 -12.04 7.52
N VAL A 64 5.95 -13.17 7.12
CA VAL A 64 6.16 -13.74 5.79
C VAL A 64 5.68 -12.77 4.71
N VAL A 65 4.50 -12.22 4.86
CA VAL A 65 3.94 -11.22 3.92
C VAL A 65 4.84 -9.98 3.85
N ASP A 66 5.25 -9.44 4.98
CA ASP A 66 6.12 -8.26 5.03
C ASP A 66 7.45 -8.52 4.32
N LYS A 67 8.06 -9.68 4.50
CA LYS A 67 9.30 -10.05 3.82
C LYS A 67 9.11 -10.22 2.31
N LEU A 68 7.99 -10.79 1.88
CA LEU A 68 7.68 -10.94 0.46
C LEU A 68 7.41 -9.60 -0.22
N LEU A 69 6.77 -8.67 0.47
CA LEU A 69 6.41 -7.36 -0.09
C LEU A 69 7.52 -6.31 0.04
N HIS A 70 8.50 -6.53 0.92
CA HIS A 70 9.53 -5.53 1.18
C HIS A 70 10.37 -5.20 -0.06
N ALA A 71 10.96 -6.20 -0.70
CA ALA A 71 11.83 -5.99 -1.85
C ALA A 71 11.09 -5.37 -3.06
N PRO A 72 9.90 -5.87 -3.47
CA PRO A 72 9.14 -5.23 -4.54
C PRO A 72 8.72 -3.79 -4.21
N THR A 73 8.35 -3.52 -2.95
CA THR A 73 7.94 -2.18 -2.51
C THR A 73 9.09 -1.19 -2.60
N VAL A 74 10.27 -1.55 -2.10
CA VAL A 74 11.47 -0.73 -2.19
C VAL A 74 11.86 -0.51 -3.65
N ARG A 75 11.83 -1.57 -4.45
CA ARG A 75 12.22 -1.52 -5.85
C ARG A 75 11.32 -0.62 -6.68
N ILE A 76 9.99 -0.69 -6.48
CA ILE A 76 9.06 0.14 -7.24
C ILE A 76 9.22 1.63 -6.89
N LYS A 77 9.51 1.95 -5.63
CA LYS A 77 9.81 3.33 -5.22
C LYS A 77 11.08 3.87 -5.88
N GLN A 78 12.12 3.04 -5.99
CA GLN A 78 13.35 3.39 -6.70
C GLN A 78 13.10 3.61 -8.20
N LEU A 79 12.31 2.73 -8.82
CA LEU A 79 12.00 2.79 -10.24
C LEU A 79 11.03 3.92 -10.59
N ALA A 80 10.22 4.38 -9.65
CA ALA A 80 9.23 5.43 -9.87
C ALA A 80 9.87 6.77 -10.26
N SER A 81 11.07 7.06 -9.81
CA SER A 81 11.82 8.27 -10.16
C SER A 81 12.58 8.15 -11.48
N ALA A 82 12.64 6.96 -12.08
CA ALA A 82 13.29 6.72 -13.36
C ALA A 82 12.31 6.94 -14.53
N PRO A 83 12.80 7.19 -15.76
CA PRO A 83 11.94 7.24 -16.95
C PRO A 83 11.13 5.94 -17.09
N GLY A 84 9.82 6.06 -17.32
CA GLY A 84 8.91 4.91 -17.40
C GLY A 84 8.47 4.35 -16.07
N GLY A 85 8.77 5.03 -14.96
CA GLY A 85 8.44 4.58 -13.60
C GLY A 85 6.94 4.44 -13.33
N ASP A 86 6.10 5.22 -14.02
CA ASP A 86 4.64 5.14 -13.96
C ASP A 86 4.10 3.79 -14.44
N SER A 87 4.75 3.15 -15.39
CA SER A 87 4.34 1.84 -15.91
C SER A 87 4.50 0.72 -14.87
N TYR A 88 5.42 0.85 -13.91
CA TYR A 88 5.58 -0.12 -12.83
C TYR A 88 4.43 -0.07 -11.83
N ALA A 89 3.96 1.11 -11.47
CA ALA A 89 2.79 1.28 -10.61
C ALA A 89 1.53 0.73 -11.28
N GLU A 90 1.35 0.99 -12.56
CA GLU A 90 0.25 0.46 -13.36
C GLU A 90 0.28 -1.07 -13.45
N ALA A 91 1.45 -1.64 -13.73
CA ALA A 91 1.65 -3.09 -13.75
C ALA A 91 1.34 -3.72 -12.40
N LEU A 92 1.77 -3.10 -11.31
CA LEU A 92 1.49 -3.57 -9.95
C LEU A 92 -0.01 -3.60 -9.67
N ARG A 93 -0.74 -2.56 -10.06
CA ARG A 93 -2.20 -2.52 -9.92
C ARG A 93 -2.88 -3.65 -10.68
N GLU A 94 -2.44 -3.91 -11.89
CA GLU A 94 -2.99 -4.96 -12.73
C GLU A 94 -2.66 -6.36 -12.21
N LEU A 95 -1.41 -6.60 -11.81
CA LEU A 95 -0.95 -7.91 -11.32
C LEU A 95 -1.60 -8.31 -10.00
N PHE A 96 -1.84 -7.37 -9.11
CA PHE A 96 -2.48 -7.62 -7.82
C PHE A 96 -3.97 -7.28 -7.80
N GLU A 97 -4.55 -6.99 -8.95
CA GLU A 97 -5.98 -6.65 -9.10
C GLU A 97 -6.40 -5.48 -8.22
N LEU A 98 -5.51 -4.49 -8.06
CA LEU A 98 -5.82 -3.26 -7.35
C LEU A 98 -6.56 -2.33 -8.30
N ASP A 99 -7.83 -2.10 -8.06
CA ASP A 99 -8.57 -1.16 -8.90
C ASP A 99 -8.23 0.30 -8.55
N GLN A 100 -8.53 1.22 -9.44
CA GLN A 100 -8.27 2.64 -9.23
C GLN A 100 -9.08 3.16 -8.04
N THR A 101 -10.26 2.63 -7.79
CA THR A 101 -11.10 3.01 -6.66
C THR A 101 -10.43 2.70 -5.33
N ALA A 102 -9.79 1.54 -5.19
CA ALA A 102 -9.05 1.17 -3.97
C ALA A 102 -7.85 2.11 -3.75
N VAL A 103 -7.12 2.44 -4.81
CA VAL A 103 -5.98 3.37 -4.75
C VAL A 103 -6.46 4.77 -4.38
N ASP A 104 -7.53 5.25 -4.98
CA ASP A 104 -8.12 6.55 -4.70
C ASP A 104 -8.67 6.64 -3.27
N ALA A 105 -9.28 5.58 -2.77
CA ALA A 105 -9.78 5.51 -1.39
C ALA A 105 -8.65 5.66 -0.38
N VAL A 106 -7.49 5.04 -0.63
CA VAL A 106 -6.30 5.18 0.21
C VAL A 106 -5.77 6.61 0.17
N ALA A 107 -5.71 7.23 -1.02
CA ALA A 107 -5.25 8.61 -1.18
C ALA A 107 -6.18 9.58 -0.46
N THR A 108 -7.49 9.39 -0.53
CA THR A 108 -8.50 10.23 0.13
C THR A 108 -8.49 10.04 1.65
N ALA A 109 -8.26 8.84 2.16
CA ALA A 109 -8.18 8.57 3.59
C ALA A 109 -7.00 9.28 4.27
N GLY A 110 -5.95 9.61 3.51
CA GLY A 110 -4.84 10.42 3.99
C GLY A 110 -5.20 11.89 4.19
N GLU A 111 -6.29 12.34 3.60
CA GLU A 111 -6.84 13.69 3.75
C GLU A 111 -8.05 13.67 4.69
N LEU A 112 -7.82 13.46 5.98
CA LEU A 112 -8.87 13.59 6.97
C LEU A 112 -9.32 15.06 7.01
N PRO A 113 -10.63 15.32 6.85
CA PRO A 113 -11.13 16.67 7.04
C PRO A 113 -10.84 17.09 8.48
N THR A 114 -10.14 18.20 8.63
CA THR A 114 -10.03 18.83 9.94
C THR A 114 -11.44 19.14 10.41
N VAL A 115 -11.89 18.40 11.39
CA VAL A 115 -13.13 18.74 12.07
C VAL A 115 -12.88 20.08 12.74
N THR A 116 -13.35 21.11 12.10
CA THR A 116 -13.48 22.40 12.77
C THR A 116 -14.53 22.18 13.85
N THR A 117 -14.06 21.98 15.07
CA THR A 117 -14.95 22.04 16.21
C THR A 117 -15.39 23.49 16.29
N ASP A 118 -16.47 23.81 15.63
CA ASP A 118 -17.18 25.03 15.89
C ASP A 118 -17.76 24.90 17.30
N SER A 119 -17.02 25.41 18.29
CA SER A 119 -17.56 25.66 19.60
C SER A 119 -18.40 26.94 19.51
N GLY A 120 -19.46 26.88 18.72
CA GLY A 120 -20.50 27.90 18.76
C GLY A 120 -21.40 27.62 19.95
N GLU A 121 -21.30 28.44 20.96
CA GLU A 121 -22.41 28.62 21.87
C GLU A 121 -23.65 29.04 21.09
#